data_d982c6d1e7bbdd57934e2d7718f47077
#
_entry.id   d982c6d1e7bbdd57934e2d7718f47077
#
_cell.length_a   1.000
_cell.length_b   1.000
_cell.length_c   1.000
_cell.angle_alpha   90.00
_cell.angle_beta   90.00
_cell.angle_gamma   90.00
#
_symmetry.space_group_name_H-M   'P 1'
#
loop_
_entity.id
_entity.type
_entity.pdbx_description
1 polymer ?
#
loop_
_entity_poly.entity_id
_entity_poly.type
_entity_poly.pdbx_seq_one_letter_code
_entity_poly.pdbx_strand_id
1 'polypeptide(L)'
;MSPRRTTFALSICTTALTLACERGGVDVRDRLAQYASVRLEADTTGLSRADRMTIAALIAAAGQMDTLFWDQAYGPFDSLLASMRDAEVRRYVEMNYGPWDRLRENQPFLPGVGPKPPGANFYPADLTKAEFEAYLAAHPEQADSLKSLYTLVRRGPDGSLRAVPYKDAYAIRLLLAASHLRAAADLTNDRDLSRYLLLRSDALRTDDYRASDLAWMDLKSNRMDIVIGPIETYEDQLFGYKASYEAYVLIKDLAWSERLSRFAGFLPQLQRGLPVPERYKRETPGANADLNAYDVVYYAGEANAGAKTIAINLPNDETVQLQKGTRRLQLKNVMRAKFDKILVPMANVLMAEDQRARITFDAFFNNVMFHEVAHGLGIKRTVTGKGTVREALKEHASALEEGKADVLGLYMVSQLRERGALTDGSMDDNYVSFVASILRSVRFGAGDAHGRANMVQFARFQELGAVTRDSTSGTYRVHLDRMPEAVRTVAEQILILQGDGDYEGAGGLLAAKGIVSPALRADLDRLSAAGIPVDVVFEQR
;
A
#
# COMPACT_ATOMS: atom_id res chain seq x y z
N MET A 1 66.80 -54.14 44.85
CA MET A 1 66.33 -53.60 43.54
C MET A 1 65.01 -53.00 43.80
N SER A 2 64.99 -51.67 43.87
CA SER A 2 63.80 -50.85 44.21
C SER A 2 63.33 -50.15 42.94
N PRO A 3 62.02 -50.10 42.59
CA PRO A 3 61.53 -49.38 41.43
C PRO A 3 61.19 -47.91 41.84
N ARG A 4 61.74 -47.02 41.07
CA ARG A 4 61.46 -45.59 41.13
C ARG A 4 60.01 -45.26 40.74
N ARG A 5 59.29 -44.53 41.61
CA ARG A 5 58.01 -43.96 41.33
C ARG A 5 58.21 -42.59 40.59
N THR A 6 57.72 -42.51 39.38
CA THR A 6 57.67 -41.32 38.61
C THR A 6 56.30 -40.67 38.86
N THR A 7 56.31 -39.48 39.51
CA THR A 7 55.11 -38.65 39.75
C THR A 7 54.85 -37.79 38.52
N PHE A 8 53.74 -38.04 37.84
CA PHE A 8 53.22 -37.14 36.78
C PHE A 8 52.37 -36.03 37.45
N ALA A 9 52.81 -34.80 37.33
CA ALA A 9 52.05 -33.62 37.71
C ALA A 9 51.10 -33.26 36.58
N LEU A 10 49.78 -33.43 36.80
CA LEU A 10 48.72 -33.04 35.90
C LEU A 10 48.46 -31.55 36.10
N SER A 11 48.93 -30.73 35.17
CA SER A 11 48.65 -29.29 35.14
C SER A 11 47.26 -29.08 34.54
N ILE A 12 46.27 -28.79 35.38
CA ILE A 12 44.89 -28.44 34.92
C ILE A 12 44.94 -26.95 34.48
N CYS A 13 45.01 -26.77 33.18
CA CYS A 13 44.83 -25.48 32.56
C CYS A 13 43.31 -25.18 32.48
N THR A 14 42.78 -24.46 33.45
CA THR A 14 41.41 -23.94 33.44
C THR A 14 41.32 -22.81 32.42
N THR A 15 41.00 -23.15 31.20
CA THR A 15 40.57 -22.18 30.18
C THR A 15 39.17 -21.71 30.56
N ALA A 16 39.07 -20.55 31.16
CA ALA A 16 37.78 -19.85 31.30
C ALA A 16 37.29 -19.47 29.92
N LEU A 17 36.37 -20.29 29.38
CA LEU A 17 35.51 -19.86 28.26
C LEU A 17 34.62 -18.74 28.78
N THR A 18 34.99 -17.49 28.54
CA THR A 18 34.08 -16.39 28.56
C THR A 18 33.11 -16.59 27.40
N LEU A 19 31.95 -17.18 27.68
CA LEU A 19 30.80 -17.03 26.80
C LEU A 19 30.48 -15.52 26.75
N ALA A 20 31.01 -14.84 25.74
CA ALA A 20 30.45 -13.61 25.27
C ALA A 20 29.06 -13.96 24.73
N CYS A 21 28.02 -13.78 25.55
CA CYS A 21 26.69 -13.62 25.06
C CYS A 21 26.74 -12.38 24.15
N GLU A 22 26.96 -12.58 22.86
CA GLU A 22 26.58 -11.61 21.86
C GLU A 22 25.08 -11.41 22.03
N ARG A 23 24.72 -10.40 22.82
CA ARG A 23 23.41 -9.79 22.76
C ARG A 23 23.36 -9.06 21.43
N GLY A 24 23.06 -9.79 20.38
CA GLY A 24 22.67 -9.25 19.09
C GLY A 24 21.30 -8.55 19.23
N GLY A 25 21.24 -7.51 20.05
CA GLY A 25 20.13 -6.56 20.01
C GLY A 25 20.27 -5.81 18.70
N VAL A 26 19.32 -6.00 17.80
CA VAL A 26 19.24 -5.21 16.56
C VAL A 26 19.23 -3.74 16.98
N ASP A 27 20.20 -2.98 16.49
CA ASP A 27 20.26 -1.56 16.82
C ASP A 27 19.07 -0.84 16.19
N VAL A 28 18.17 -0.35 17.04
CA VAL A 28 16.97 0.41 16.60
C VAL A 28 17.39 1.64 15.79
N ARG A 29 18.58 2.20 16.04
CA ARG A 29 19.11 3.34 15.28
C ARG A 29 19.35 3.00 13.83
N ASP A 30 19.90 1.82 13.55
CA ASP A 30 20.09 1.33 12.18
C ASP A 30 18.75 1.12 11.45
N ARG A 31 17.72 0.73 12.20
CA ARG A 31 16.37 0.60 11.64
C ARG A 31 15.71 1.95 11.38
N LEU A 32 15.84 2.90 12.30
CA LEU A 32 15.35 4.27 12.12
C LEU A 32 16.05 4.98 10.96
N ALA A 33 17.34 4.77 10.78
CA ALA A 33 18.13 5.34 9.69
C ALA A 33 17.64 4.87 8.30
N GLN A 34 16.85 3.78 8.23
CA GLN A 34 16.24 3.30 6.99
C GLN A 34 15.02 4.12 6.55
N TYR A 35 14.55 5.06 7.37
CA TYR A 35 13.42 5.92 7.05
C TYR A 35 13.86 7.35 6.82
N ALA A 36 13.34 7.99 5.79
CA ALA A 36 13.48 9.42 5.61
C ALA A 36 12.39 10.16 6.38
N SER A 37 12.75 10.99 7.36
CA SER A 37 11.80 11.93 7.97
C SER A 37 11.42 13.00 6.95
N VAL A 38 10.12 13.22 6.77
CA VAL A 38 9.56 14.21 5.85
C VAL A 38 8.45 14.97 6.58
N ARG A 39 8.50 16.29 6.52
CA ARG A 39 7.37 17.09 6.97
C ARG A 39 6.22 16.92 5.97
N LEU A 40 5.05 16.54 6.47
CA LEU A 40 3.86 16.42 5.64
C LEU A 40 3.30 17.82 5.37
N GLU A 41 3.39 18.26 4.11
CA GLU A 41 2.93 19.57 3.67
C GLU A 41 1.83 19.40 2.63
N ALA A 42 0.77 20.20 2.75
CA ALA A 42 -0.32 20.25 1.81
C ALA A 42 -0.54 21.70 1.34
N ASP A 43 -1.03 21.88 0.11
CA ASP A 43 -1.36 23.20 -0.40
C ASP A 43 -2.64 23.73 0.29
N THR A 44 -2.44 24.61 1.24
CA THR A 44 -3.50 25.30 1.95
C THR A 44 -3.86 26.67 1.36
N THR A 45 -3.30 27.02 0.20
CA THR A 45 -3.55 28.28 -0.48
C THR A 45 -5.04 28.40 -0.85
N GLY A 46 -5.64 29.53 -0.53
CA GLY A 46 -7.06 29.79 -0.80
C GLY A 46 -8.05 29.05 0.12
N LEU A 47 -7.59 28.38 1.20
CA LEU A 47 -8.49 27.92 2.26
C LEU A 47 -8.98 29.08 3.11
N SER A 48 -10.29 29.17 3.30
CA SER A 48 -10.93 30.12 4.19
C SER A 48 -10.60 29.84 5.66
N ARG A 49 -10.97 30.74 6.57
CA ARG A 49 -10.88 30.49 8.01
C ARG A 49 -11.77 29.31 8.42
N ALA A 50 -12.96 29.20 7.87
CA ALA A 50 -13.87 28.08 8.14
C ALA A 50 -13.27 26.75 7.70
N ASP A 51 -12.65 26.69 6.50
CA ASP A 51 -11.99 25.47 6.01
C ASP A 51 -10.86 25.03 6.94
N ARG A 52 -10.01 25.96 7.41
CA ARG A 52 -8.93 25.63 8.35
C ARG A 52 -9.46 25.12 9.68
N MET A 53 -10.56 25.69 10.19
CA MET A 53 -11.21 25.19 11.41
C MET A 53 -11.85 23.82 11.20
N THR A 54 -12.46 23.58 10.03
CA THR A 54 -12.97 22.26 9.64
C THR A 54 -11.83 21.23 9.62
N ILE A 55 -10.69 21.51 8.96
CA ILE A 55 -9.53 20.61 8.93
C ILE A 55 -9.02 20.31 10.34
N ALA A 56 -8.93 21.32 11.23
CA ALA A 56 -8.52 21.09 12.61
C ALA A 56 -9.47 20.14 13.36
N ALA A 57 -10.78 20.27 13.14
CA ALA A 57 -11.77 19.35 13.71
C ALA A 57 -11.65 17.93 13.11
N LEU A 58 -11.39 17.83 11.79
CA LEU A 58 -11.15 16.53 11.14
C LEU A 58 -9.88 15.85 11.66
N ILE A 59 -8.78 16.59 11.89
CA ILE A 59 -7.55 16.08 12.49
C ILE A 59 -7.82 15.58 13.93
N ALA A 60 -8.62 16.32 14.71
CA ALA A 60 -8.99 15.88 16.05
C ALA A 60 -9.83 14.59 16.06
N ALA A 61 -10.72 14.40 15.07
CA ALA A 61 -11.44 13.15 14.87
C ALA A 61 -10.49 12.01 14.46
N ALA A 62 -9.61 12.26 13.49
CA ALA A 62 -8.63 11.31 13.00
C ALA A 62 -7.67 10.85 14.11
N GLY A 63 -7.22 11.74 14.99
CA GLY A 63 -6.34 11.42 16.12
C GLY A 63 -6.94 10.39 17.10
N GLN A 64 -8.27 10.21 17.14
CA GLN A 64 -8.87 9.12 17.95
C GLN A 64 -8.60 7.76 17.31
N MET A 65 -8.41 7.69 15.99
CA MET A 65 -8.11 6.43 15.28
C MET A 65 -6.72 5.89 15.64
N ASP A 66 -5.74 6.76 15.93
CA ASP A 66 -4.43 6.33 16.44
C ASP A 66 -4.55 5.52 17.73
N THR A 67 -5.32 6.03 18.68
CA THR A 67 -5.52 5.34 19.98
C THR A 67 -6.27 4.03 19.80
N LEU A 68 -7.28 4.01 18.94
CA LEU A 68 -8.06 2.80 18.64
C LEU A 68 -7.20 1.74 17.97
N PHE A 69 -6.38 2.14 16.99
CA PHE A 69 -5.50 1.22 16.31
C PHE A 69 -4.38 0.69 17.23
N TRP A 70 -3.84 1.51 18.14
CA TRP A 70 -2.93 1.03 19.17
C TRP A 70 -3.54 -0.10 19.99
N ASP A 71 -4.81 0.06 20.41
CA ASP A 71 -5.51 -0.99 21.15
C ASP A 71 -5.73 -2.25 20.30
N GLN A 72 -6.04 -2.10 19.01
CA GLN A 72 -6.21 -3.21 18.07
C GLN A 72 -4.90 -3.95 17.75
N ALA A 73 -3.80 -3.20 17.58
CA ALA A 73 -2.52 -3.76 17.17
C ALA A 73 -1.73 -4.40 18.33
N TYR A 74 -1.82 -3.80 19.53
CA TYR A 74 -1.01 -4.18 20.69
C TYR A 74 -1.85 -4.40 21.96
N GLY A 75 -2.83 -3.54 22.22
CA GLY A 75 -3.57 -3.48 23.47
C GLY A 75 -3.19 -2.25 24.30
N PRO A 76 -3.25 -2.31 25.64
CA PRO A 76 -2.92 -1.19 26.52
C PRO A 76 -1.46 -0.77 26.36
N PHE A 77 -1.21 0.27 25.58
CA PHE A 77 0.14 0.71 25.18
C PHE A 77 0.79 1.73 26.13
N ASP A 78 0.02 2.40 26.99
CA ASP A 78 0.54 3.44 27.87
C ASP A 78 1.69 2.95 28.76
N SER A 79 1.56 1.75 29.33
CA SER A 79 2.59 1.14 30.17
C SER A 79 3.84 0.76 29.37
N LEU A 80 3.66 0.33 28.11
CA LEU A 80 4.77 0.04 27.20
C LEU A 80 5.58 1.31 26.93
N LEU A 81 4.92 2.38 26.50
CA LEU A 81 5.58 3.65 26.19
C LEU A 81 6.20 4.32 27.42
N ALA A 82 5.53 4.25 28.59
CA ALA A 82 6.06 4.79 29.84
C ALA A 82 7.31 4.05 30.34
N SER A 83 7.47 2.77 30.01
CA SER A 83 8.66 1.98 30.38
C SER A 83 9.91 2.33 29.58
N MET A 84 9.78 3.02 28.45
CA MET A 84 10.87 3.32 27.54
C MET A 84 11.60 4.59 27.92
N ARG A 85 12.90 4.46 28.20
CA ARG A 85 13.80 5.59 28.53
C ARG A 85 14.51 6.14 27.30
N ASP A 86 14.77 5.29 26.30
CA ASP A 86 15.42 5.66 25.05
C ASP A 86 14.37 6.23 24.08
N ALA A 87 14.56 7.49 23.68
CA ALA A 87 13.63 8.21 22.81
C ALA A 87 13.59 7.63 21.39
N GLU A 88 14.69 7.06 20.88
CA GLU A 88 14.74 6.45 19.55
C GLU A 88 13.99 5.11 19.54
N VAL A 89 14.18 4.30 20.59
CA VAL A 89 13.41 3.07 20.78
C VAL A 89 11.91 3.37 20.88
N ARG A 90 11.55 4.37 21.70
CA ARG A 90 10.17 4.81 21.83
C ARG A 90 9.58 5.26 20.49
N ARG A 91 10.31 6.11 19.75
CA ARG A 91 9.89 6.56 18.40
C ARG A 91 9.67 5.38 17.45
N TYR A 92 10.55 4.37 17.49
CA TYR A 92 10.42 3.20 16.62
C TYR A 92 9.20 2.33 16.98
N VAL A 93 8.92 2.19 18.28
CA VAL A 93 7.70 1.53 18.75
C VAL A 93 6.45 2.31 18.34
N GLU A 94 6.45 3.63 18.45
CA GLU A 94 5.35 4.49 18.01
C GLU A 94 5.12 4.38 16.49
N MET A 95 6.16 4.33 15.67
CA MET A 95 6.06 4.15 14.22
C MET A 95 5.45 2.80 13.82
N ASN A 96 5.69 1.76 14.62
CA ASN A 96 5.22 0.40 14.34
C ASN A 96 3.90 0.06 15.07
N TYR A 97 3.38 0.93 15.94
CA TYR A 97 2.25 0.65 16.83
C TYR A 97 2.45 -0.63 17.64
N GLY A 98 3.66 -0.82 18.15
CA GLY A 98 4.05 -1.98 18.93
C GLY A 98 5.53 -2.34 18.80
N PRO A 99 5.97 -3.41 19.48
CA PRO A 99 7.36 -3.82 19.51
C PRO A 99 7.76 -4.74 18.35
N TRP A 100 7.03 -4.72 17.23
CA TRP A 100 7.23 -5.57 16.07
C TRP A 100 7.49 -4.74 14.81
N ASP A 101 8.54 -5.11 14.07
CA ASP A 101 8.98 -4.40 12.87
C ASP A 101 8.11 -4.76 11.65
N ARG A 102 7.22 -3.85 11.25
CA ARG A 102 6.29 -4.04 10.13
C ARG A 102 6.96 -4.19 8.77
N LEU A 103 8.17 -3.66 8.60
CA LEU A 103 8.94 -3.87 7.36
C LEU A 103 9.69 -5.20 7.33
N ARG A 104 9.71 -5.96 8.45
CA ARG A 104 10.42 -7.23 8.59
C ARG A 104 9.49 -8.32 9.12
N GLU A 105 8.35 -8.49 8.50
CA GLU A 105 7.38 -9.54 8.82
C GLU A 105 7.00 -9.59 10.30
N ASN A 106 6.85 -8.43 10.92
CA ASN A 106 6.54 -8.29 12.34
C ASN A 106 7.54 -8.97 13.28
N GLN A 107 8.83 -9.04 12.92
CA GLN A 107 9.85 -9.54 13.84
C GLN A 107 9.94 -8.65 15.09
N PRO A 108 9.97 -9.24 16.31
CA PRO A 108 10.13 -8.47 17.54
C PRO A 108 11.51 -7.83 17.59
N PHE A 109 11.59 -6.56 18.04
CA PHE A 109 12.84 -5.82 18.17
C PHE A 109 13.16 -5.38 19.61
N LEU A 110 12.24 -5.60 20.54
CA LEU A 110 12.51 -5.37 21.97
C LEU A 110 12.88 -6.68 22.68
N PRO A 111 13.84 -6.63 23.61
CA PRO A 111 14.20 -7.79 24.41
C PRO A 111 13.01 -8.33 25.22
N GLY A 112 12.84 -9.65 25.21
CA GLY A 112 11.79 -10.32 25.97
C GLY A 112 10.40 -10.29 25.33
N VAL A 113 10.25 -9.68 24.16
CA VAL A 113 9.00 -9.71 23.39
C VAL A 113 8.97 -10.94 22.49
N GLY A 114 7.86 -11.68 22.57
CA GLY A 114 7.59 -12.82 21.67
C GLY A 114 7.13 -12.39 20.28
N PRO A 115 6.87 -13.35 19.39
CA PRO A 115 6.30 -13.09 18.07
C PRO A 115 4.94 -12.38 18.21
N LYS A 116 4.61 -11.54 17.21
CA LYS A 116 3.30 -10.87 17.15
C LYS A 116 2.21 -11.92 17.02
N PRO A 117 1.14 -11.86 17.85
CA PRO A 117 -0.01 -12.71 17.65
C PRO A 117 -0.62 -12.47 16.25
N PRO A 118 -0.88 -13.52 15.43
CA PRO A 118 -1.44 -13.32 14.08
C PRO A 118 -2.77 -12.57 14.08
N GLY A 119 -3.61 -12.76 15.10
CA GLY A 119 -4.88 -12.06 15.28
C GLY A 119 -4.75 -10.70 15.98
N ALA A 120 -3.53 -10.18 16.17
CA ALA A 120 -3.27 -8.97 16.94
C ALA A 120 -4.07 -8.96 18.26
N ASN A 121 -4.67 -7.83 18.66
CA ASN A 121 -5.56 -7.78 19.82
C ASN A 121 -7.05 -7.88 19.45
N PHE A 122 -7.37 -8.33 18.23
CA PHE A 122 -8.76 -8.62 17.85
C PHE A 122 -9.29 -9.90 18.49
N TYR A 123 -8.40 -10.84 18.80
CA TYR A 123 -8.71 -12.16 19.36
C TYR A 123 -7.92 -12.41 20.63
N PRO A 124 -8.32 -13.43 21.43
CA PRO A 124 -7.45 -13.96 22.49
C PRO A 124 -6.10 -14.37 21.88
N ALA A 125 -5.00 -13.99 22.52
CA ALA A 125 -3.64 -14.20 21.97
C ALA A 125 -3.29 -15.68 21.75
N ASP A 126 -3.95 -16.57 22.46
CA ASP A 126 -3.80 -18.03 22.39
C ASP A 126 -4.75 -18.73 21.41
N LEU A 127 -5.66 -17.97 20.75
CA LEU A 127 -6.66 -18.53 19.85
C LEU A 127 -6.01 -19.07 18.57
N THR A 128 -6.30 -20.34 18.27
CA THR A 128 -5.86 -20.96 17.01
C THR A 128 -6.98 -21.00 15.97
N LYS A 129 -6.60 -21.13 14.68
CA LYS A 129 -7.58 -21.30 13.59
C LYS A 129 -8.48 -22.50 13.82
N ALA A 130 -7.86 -23.64 14.17
CA ALA A 130 -8.59 -24.89 14.39
C ALA A 130 -9.61 -24.78 15.55
N GLU A 131 -9.23 -24.11 16.63
CA GLU A 131 -10.13 -23.87 17.76
C GLU A 131 -11.32 -22.99 17.34
N PHE A 132 -11.05 -21.89 16.63
CA PHE A 132 -12.09 -20.97 16.18
C PHE A 132 -13.07 -21.65 15.21
N GLU A 133 -12.54 -22.40 14.22
CA GLU A 133 -13.36 -23.15 13.27
C GLU A 133 -14.22 -24.23 13.95
N ALA A 134 -13.65 -24.97 14.93
CA ALA A 134 -14.37 -25.94 15.72
C ALA A 134 -15.47 -25.29 16.57
N TYR A 135 -15.18 -24.12 17.15
CA TYR A 135 -16.17 -23.35 17.92
C TYR A 135 -17.32 -22.89 17.03
N LEU A 136 -17.03 -22.35 15.83
CA LEU A 136 -18.06 -21.92 14.88
C LEU A 136 -18.94 -23.10 14.40
N ALA A 137 -18.35 -24.27 14.19
CA ALA A 137 -19.10 -25.47 13.81
C ALA A 137 -20.04 -25.93 14.92
N ALA A 138 -19.65 -25.77 16.19
CA ALA A 138 -20.47 -26.08 17.35
C ALA A 138 -21.53 -25.00 17.68
N HIS A 139 -21.28 -23.74 17.24
CA HIS A 139 -22.12 -22.57 17.54
C HIS A 139 -22.44 -21.77 16.27
N PRO A 140 -23.13 -22.35 15.28
CA PRO A 140 -23.40 -21.69 14.00
C PRO A 140 -24.21 -20.39 14.14
N GLU A 141 -25.03 -20.27 15.17
CA GLU A 141 -25.80 -19.06 15.51
C GLU A 141 -24.93 -17.84 15.86
N GLN A 142 -23.67 -18.05 16.27
CA GLN A 142 -22.74 -16.99 16.61
C GLN A 142 -21.77 -16.65 15.45
N ALA A 143 -21.82 -17.43 14.37
CA ALA A 143 -20.83 -17.34 13.30
C ALA A 143 -20.75 -15.93 12.68
N ASP A 144 -21.88 -15.30 12.36
CA ASP A 144 -21.93 -13.97 11.76
C ASP A 144 -21.36 -12.90 12.69
N SER A 145 -21.69 -12.96 13.97
CA SER A 145 -21.18 -11.99 14.96
C SER A 145 -19.68 -12.16 15.22
N LEU A 146 -19.19 -13.40 15.32
CA LEU A 146 -17.78 -13.70 15.54
C LEU A 146 -16.90 -13.40 14.30
N LYS A 147 -17.46 -13.51 13.10
CA LYS A 147 -16.77 -13.16 11.83
C LYS A 147 -16.96 -11.69 11.41
N SER A 148 -17.85 -10.95 12.06
CA SER A 148 -18.11 -9.56 11.70
C SER A 148 -16.83 -8.74 11.67
N LEU A 149 -16.71 -7.85 10.67
CA LEU A 149 -15.60 -6.89 10.52
C LEU A 149 -15.43 -5.98 11.76
N TYR A 150 -16.54 -5.72 12.48
CA TYR A 150 -16.64 -4.70 13.53
C TYR A 150 -16.86 -5.31 14.91
N THR A 151 -16.21 -6.45 15.20
CA THR A 151 -16.28 -7.08 16.51
C THR A 151 -14.90 -7.57 16.96
N LEU A 152 -14.63 -7.46 18.26
CA LEU A 152 -13.55 -8.19 18.93
C LEU A 152 -14.06 -9.56 19.34
N VAL A 153 -13.18 -10.56 19.32
CA VAL A 153 -13.45 -11.87 19.92
C VAL A 153 -12.79 -11.91 21.30
N ARG A 154 -13.53 -12.32 22.32
CA ARG A 154 -13.04 -12.42 23.69
C ARG A 154 -13.47 -13.74 24.31
N ARG A 155 -12.69 -14.26 25.30
CA ARG A 155 -13.08 -15.45 26.08
C ARG A 155 -14.00 -15.06 27.23
N GLY A 156 -15.08 -15.80 27.39
CA GLY A 156 -15.88 -15.80 28.60
C GLY A 156 -15.18 -16.53 29.76
N PRO A 157 -15.70 -16.38 31.00
CA PRO A 157 -15.16 -17.10 32.16
C PRO A 157 -15.24 -18.62 32.04
N ASP A 158 -16.16 -19.12 31.25
CA ASP A 158 -16.39 -20.54 30.92
C ASP A 158 -15.56 -21.06 29.73
N GLY A 159 -14.69 -20.20 29.18
CA GLY A 159 -13.89 -20.50 27.98
C GLY A 159 -14.63 -20.29 26.66
N SER A 160 -15.93 -19.94 26.66
CA SER A 160 -16.69 -19.64 25.46
C SER A 160 -16.11 -18.43 24.71
N LEU A 161 -16.32 -18.39 23.39
CA LEU A 161 -15.99 -17.20 22.60
C LEU A 161 -17.22 -16.30 22.50
N ARG A 162 -17.00 -15.00 22.61
CA ARG A 162 -18.04 -13.98 22.44
C ARG A 162 -17.57 -12.85 21.56
N ALA A 163 -18.46 -12.35 20.72
CA ALA A 163 -18.25 -11.13 19.94
C ALA A 163 -18.56 -9.90 20.80
N VAL A 164 -17.67 -8.92 20.77
CA VAL A 164 -17.88 -7.61 21.41
C VAL A 164 -17.89 -6.56 20.30
N PRO A 165 -19.03 -5.91 19.98
CA PRO A 165 -19.09 -4.89 18.95
C PRO A 165 -18.11 -3.74 19.20
N TYR A 166 -17.52 -3.18 18.14
CA TYR A 166 -16.57 -2.07 18.26
C TYR A 166 -17.21 -0.86 18.93
N LYS A 167 -18.46 -0.54 18.61
CA LYS A 167 -19.21 0.55 19.23
C LYS A 167 -19.30 0.43 20.76
N ASP A 168 -19.26 -0.78 21.30
CA ASP A 168 -19.32 -1.03 22.75
C ASP A 168 -17.91 -1.09 23.35
N ALA A 169 -16.98 -1.79 22.69
CA ALA A 169 -15.59 -1.91 23.12
C ALA A 169 -14.86 -0.56 23.16
N TYR A 170 -15.17 0.31 22.22
CA TYR A 170 -14.47 1.57 21.99
C TYR A 170 -15.36 2.81 22.20
N ALA A 171 -16.48 2.68 22.89
CA ALA A 171 -17.56 3.68 23.00
C ALA A 171 -17.06 5.10 23.27
N ILE A 172 -16.13 5.29 24.24
CA ILE A 172 -15.63 6.61 24.63
C ILE A 172 -14.87 7.28 23.49
N ARG A 173 -13.94 6.57 22.84
CA ARG A 173 -13.13 7.11 21.75
C ARG A 173 -13.97 7.39 20.51
N LEU A 174 -14.91 6.50 20.20
CA LEU A 174 -15.83 6.68 19.09
C LEU A 174 -16.77 7.86 19.32
N LEU A 175 -17.23 8.10 20.55
CA LEU A 175 -18.02 9.29 20.90
C LEU A 175 -17.22 10.59 20.71
N LEU A 176 -15.94 10.61 21.10
CA LEU A 176 -15.04 11.77 20.87
C LEU A 176 -14.83 12.02 19.37
N ALA A 177 -14.49 10.99 18.60
CA ALA A 177 -14.35 11.11 17.15
C ALA A 177 -15.64 11.62 16.49
N ALA A 178 -16.79 11.04 16.88
CA ALA A 178 -18.10 11.44 16.38
C ALA A 178 -18.44 12.91 16.72
N SER A 179 -18.08 13.39 17.91
CA SER A 179 -18.30 14.80 18.29
C SER A 179 -17.44 15.75 17.47
N HIS A 180 -16.19 15.41 17.16
CA HIS A 180 -15.33 16.19 16.29
C HIS A 180 -15.82 16.22 14.84
N LEU A 181 -16.35 15.09 14.32
CA LEU A 181 -16.96 15.06 12.98
C LEU A 181 -18.22 15.97 12.90
N ARG A 182 -19.06 16.00 13.96
CA ARG A 182 -20.20 16.92 14.04
C ARG A 182 -19.75 18.36 14.08
N ALA A 183 -18.74 18.69 14.87
CA ALA A 183 -18.17 20.04 14.88
C ALA A 183 -17.62 20.43 13.49
N ALA A 184 -16.97 19.53 12.77
CA ALA A 184 -16.51 19.77 11.41
C ALA A 184 -17.69 19.97 10.44
N ALA A 185 -18.80 19.23 10.61
CA ALA A 185 -20.01 19.37 9.81
C ALA A 185 -20.69 20.73 9.99
N ASP A 186 -20.64 21.28 11.20
CA ASP A 186 -21.18 22.60 11.51
C ASP A 186 -20.29 23.76 10.99
N LEU A 187 -18.99 23.51 10.85
CA LEU A 187 -18.01 24.51 10.41
C LEU A 187 -17.91 24.63 8.88
N THR A 188 -18.13 23.54 8.16
CA THR A 188 -18.00 23.54 6.70
C THR A 188 -19.17 24.21 6.00
N ASN A 189 -18.87 24.96 4.91
CA ASN A 189 -19.90 25.50 4.03
C ASN A 189 -20.34 24.51 2.93
N ASP A 190 -19.66 23.37 2.81
CA ASP A 190 -19.99 22.30 1.84
C ASP A 190 -21.08 21.40 2.43
N ARG A 191 -22.28 21.47 1.84
CA ARG A 191 -23.46 20.74 2.31
C ARG A 191 -23.30 19.21 2.18
N ASP A 192 -22.64 18.76 1.11
CA ASP A 192 -22.46 17.33 0.86
C ASP A 192 -21.42 16.76 1.84
N LEU A 193 -20.33 17.50 2.07
CA LEU A 193 -19.36 17.18 3.10
C LEU A 193 -20.01 17.15 4.50
N SER A 194 -20.80 18.18 4.86
CA SER A 194 -21.52 18.22 6.14
C SER A 194 -22.42 16.99 6.31
N ARG A 195 -23.21 16.64 5.28
CA ARG A 195 -24.07 15.44 5.30
C ARG A 195 -23.26 14.16 5.52
N TYR A 196 -22.17 13.99 4.79
CA TYR A 196 -21.29 12.83 4.97
C TYR A 196 -20.75 12.75 6.40
N LEU A 197 -20.23 13.86 6.93
CA LEU A 197 -19.65 13.91 8.27
C LEU A 197 -20.67 13.57 9.37
N LEU A 198 -21.91 14.03 9.25
CA LEU A 198 -22.99 13.68 10.18
C LEU A 198 -23.30 12.16 10.13
N LEU A 199 -23.45 11.61 8.92
CA LEU A 199 -23.70 10.18 8.74
C LEU A 199 -22.53 9.32 9.24
N ARG A 200 -21.27 9.76 8.99
CA ARG A 200 -20.08 9.06 9.48
C ARG A 200 -19.96 9.14 11.02
N SER A 201 -20.35 10.26 11.61
CA SER A 201 -20.46 10.41 13.06
C SER A 201 -21.43 9.39 13.68
N ASP A 202 -22.56 9.16 13.02
CA ASP A 202 -23.54 8.16 13.48
C ASP A 202 -23.02 6.73 13.21
N ALA A 203 -22.37 6.49 12.09
CA ALA A 203 -21.77 5.20 11.73
C ALA A 203 -20.74 4.73 12.77
N LEU A 204 -19.85 5.62 13.23
CA LEU A 204 -18.87 5.30 14.28
C LEU A 204 -19.53 4.87 15.60
N ARG A 205 -20.77 5.27 15.86
CA ARG A 205 -21.51 4.95 17.09
C ARG A 205 -22.43 3.74 16.97
N THR A 206 -22.65 3.26 15.75
CA THR A 206 -23.62 2.19 15.47
C THR A 206 -22.99 0.96 14.83
N ASP A 207 -21.76 1.07 14.31
CA ASP A 207 -21.08 0.09 13.45
C ASP A 207 -21.80 -0.15 12.11
N ASP A 208 -22.70 0.75 11.68
CA ASP A 208 -23.37 0.72 10.37
C ASP A 208 -22.83 1.85 9.47
N TYR A 209 -21.95 1.49 8.53
CA TYR A 209 -21.21 2.45 7.70
C TYR A 209 -21.85 2.72 6.34
N ARG A 210 -22.79 1.88 5.87
CA ARG A 210 -23.32 1.92 4.50
C ARG A 210 -23.90 3.27 4.10
N ALA A 211 -24.72 3.89 4.95
CA ALA A 211 -25.34 5.18 4.65
C ALA A 211 -24.28 6.29 4.47
N SER A 212 -23.23 6.28 5.29
CA SER A 212 -22.12 7.21 5.18
C SER A 212 -21.22 6.94 3.97
N ASP A 213 -20.99 5.68 3.61
CA ASP A 213 -20.22 5.30 2.42
C ASP A 213 -20.93 5.75 1.14
N LEU A 214 -22.26 5.56 1.06
CA LEU A 214 -23.07 6.08 -0.06
C LEU A 214 -22.98 7.62 -0.16
N ALA A 215 -23.04 8.33 0.97
CA ALA A 215 -22.90 9.79 0.98
C ALA A 215 -21.48 10.24 0.60
N TRP A 216 -20.45 9.50 1.02
CA TRP A 216 -19.06 9.77 0.62
C TRP A 216 -18.85 9.59 -0.89
N MET A 217 -19.47 8.57 -1.49
CA MET A 217 -19.46 8.38 -2.95
C MET A 217 -20.12 9.52 -3.72
N ASP A 218 -21.01 10.30 -3.09
CA ASP A 218 -21.66 11.47 -3.69
C ASP A 218 -20.79 12.76 -3.64
N LEU A 219 -19.73 12.78 -2.85
CA LEU A 219 -18.80 13.92 -2.78
C LEU A 219 -18.03 14.07 -4.08
N LYS A 220 -18.38 15.06 -4.90
CA LYS A 220 -17.74 15.31 -6.21
C LYS A 220 -16.93 16.61 -6.23
N SER A 221 -17.47 17.68 -5.67
CA SER A 221 -16.89 19.03 -5.70
C SER A 221 -16.20 19.45 -4.40
N ASN A 222 -16.19 18.59 -3.40
CA ASN A 222 -15.59 18.86 -2.10
C ASN A 222 -14.08 19.17 -2.23
N ARG A 223 -13.64 20.22 -1.54
CA ARG A 223 -12.23 20.60 -1.45
C ARG A 223 -11.50 19.84 -0.34
N MET A 224 -12.19 19.62 0.77
CA MET A 224 -11.69 18.84 1.90
C MET A 224 -12.35 17.46 1.91
N ASP A 225 -11.65 16.46 2.36
CA ASP A 225 -12.17 15.11 2.49
C ASP A 225 -11.60 14.45 3.76
N ILE A 226 -12.28 13.45 4.25
CA ILE A 226 -11.78 12.56 5.28
C ILE A 226 -12.23 11.13 4.99
N VAL A 227 -11.28 10.23 5.00
CA VAL A 227 -11.53 8.78 5.12
C VAL A 227 -11.32 8.46 6.60
N ILE A 228 -12.29 7.85 7.29
CA ILE A 228 -12.20 7.58 8.72
C ILE A 228 -13.10 6.41 9.11
N GLY A 229 -12.59 5.48 9.88
CA GLY A 229 -13.32 4.34 10.42
C GLY A 229 -12.51 3.06 10.44
N PRO A 230 -13.14 1.89 10.70
CA PRO A 230 -12.54 0.58 10.52
C PRO A 230 -12.65 0.18 9.05
N ILE A 231 -11.51 0.09 8.34
CA ILE A 231 -11.49 0.04 6.86
C ILE A 231 -10.78 -1.19 6.35
N GLU A 232 -9.47 -1.33 6.64
CA GLU A 232 -8.64 -2.40 6.10
C GLU A 232 -8.50 -3.56 7.10
N THR A 233 -8.18 -4.76 6.60
CA THR A 233 -8.09 -5.98 7.43
C THR A 233 -6.67 -6.53 7.52
N TYR A 234 -5.65 -5.76 7.12
CA TYR A 234 -4.26 -6.25 7.06
C TYR A 234 -3.66 -6.58 8.43
N GLU A 235 -4.14 -5.93 9.49
CA GLU A 235 -3.68 -6.19 10.85
C GLU A 235 -4.15 -7.55 11.37
N ASP A 236 -5.33 -8.04 10.94
CA ASP A 236 -5.81 -9.39 11.23
C ASP A 236 -5.18 -10.41 10.29
N GLN A 237 -3.97 -10.87 10.62
CA GLN A 237 -3.26 -11.91 9.88
C GLN A 237 -3.73 -13.34 10.25
N LEU A 238 -4.68 -13.47 11.18
CA LEU A 238 -5.23 -14.78 11.56
C LEU A 238 -6.28 -15.25 10.56
N PHE A 239 -7.27 -14.38 10.26
CA PHE A 239 -8.39 -14.70 9.35
C PHE A 239 -8.67 -13.62 8.31
N GLY A 240 -8.27 -12.37 8.54
CA GLY A 240 -8.66 -11.23 7.72
C GLY A 240 -10.12 -10.81 7.90
N TYR A 241 -10.73 -11.15 9.04
CA TYR A 241 -12.13 -10.81 9.31
C TYR A 241 -12.31 -9.45 10.00
N LYS A 242 -11.27 -8.92 10.65
CA LYS A 242 -11.38 -7.74 11.52
C LYS A 242 -10.81 -6.51 10.86
N ALA A 243 -11.63 -5.45 10.78
CA ALA A 243 -11.21 -4.19 10.21
C ALA A 243 -10.51 -3.31 11.27
N SER A 244 -9.40 -2.69 10.88
CA SER A 244 -8.61 -1.79 11.69
C SER A 244 -9.08 -0.35 11.55
N TYR A 245 -9.00 0.42 12.63
CA TYR A 245 -9.26 1.86 12.58
C TYR A 245 -8.13 2.61 11.91
N GLU A 246 -8.51 3.46 10.95
CA GLU A 246 -7.59 4.38 10.28
C GLU A 246 -8.28 5.67 9.88
N ALA A 247 -7.50 6.69 9.56
CA ALA A 247 -8.01 7.90 8.94
C ALA A 247 -6.97 8.60 8.06
N TYR A 248 -7.49 9.30 7.04
CA TYR A 248 -6.76 10.22 6.18
C TYR A 248 -7.53 11.55 6.13
N VAL A 249 -6.91 12.65 6.55
CA VAL A 249 -7.45 14.00 6.33
C VAL A 249 -6.82 14.56 5.08
N LEU A 250 -7.62 15.03 4.13
CA LEU A 250 -7.23 15.26 2.75
C LEU A 250 -7.68 16.63 2.25
N ILE A 251 -6.83 17.24 1.41
CA ILE A 251 -7.19 18.41 0.59
C ILE A 251 -7.12 17.98 -0.88
N LYS A 252 -8.22 18.18 -1.62
CA LYS A 252 -8.32 17.81 -3.03
C LYS A 252 -7.54 18.77 -3.90
N ASP A 253 -6.69 18.24 -4.77
CA ASP A 253 -6.08 18.98 -5.87
C ASP A 253 -7.09 19.11 -7.00
N LEU A 254 -7.80 20.23 -7.02
CA LEU A 254 -8.89 20.46 -7.98
C LEU A 254 -8.37 20.52 -9.42
N ALA A 255 -7.18 21.08 -9.64
CA ALA A 255 -6.60 21.20 -10.98
C ALA A 255 -6.26 19.81 -11.57
N TRP A 256 -5.62 18.96 -10.78
CA TRP A 256 -5.34 17.58 -11.20
C TRP A 256 -6.62 16.75 -11.34
N SER A 257 -7.57 16.88 -10.42
CA SER A 257 -8.84 16.13 -10.46
C SER A 257 -9.66 16.49 -11.72
N GLU A 258 -9.68 17.77 -12.11
CA GLU A 258 -10.31 18.21 -13.36
C GLU A 258 -9.59 17.66 -14.60
N ARG A 259 -8.25 17.67 -14.62
CA ARG A 259 -7.47 17.08 -15.73
C ARG A 259 -7.79 15.59 -15.90
N LEU A 260 -7.86 14.83 -14.81
CA LEU A 260 -8.18 13.41 -14.83
C LEU A 260 -9.59 13.13 -15.34
N SER A 261 -10.56 13.93 -14.93
CA SER A 261 -11.93 13.84 -15.45
C SER A 261 -11.99 14.03 -16.97
N ARG A 262 -11.19 14.96 -17.52
CA ARG A 262 -11.08 15.16 -18.98
C ARG A 262 -10.51 13.94 -19.69
N PHE A 263 -9.49 13.26 -19.11
CA PHE A 263 -8.89 12.09 -19.72
C PHE A 263 -9.82 10.88 -19.78
N ALA A 264 -10.77 10.76 -18.84
CA ALA A 264 -11.78 9.72 -18.87
C ALA A 264 -12.62 9.73 -20.17
N GLY A 265 -12.83 10.92 -20.77
CA GLY A 265 -13.52 11.06 -22.04
C GLY A 265 -12.81 10.41 -23.25
N PHE A 266 -11.51 10.15 -23.16
CA PHE A 266 -10.74 9.48 -24.21
C PHE A 266 -10.79 7.96 -24.14
N LEU A 267 -11.24 7.37 -23.02
CA LEU A 267 -11.20 5.92 -22.80
C LEU A 267 -11.84 5.09 -23.93
N PRO A 268 -13.01 5.44 -24.48
CA PRO A 268 -13.60 4.66 -25.59
C PRO A 268 -12.73 4.68 -26.86
N GLN A 269 -12.05 5.78 -27.12
CA GLN A 269 -11.16 5.90 -28.27
C GLN A 269 -9.85 5.13 -28.03
N LEU A 270 -9.29 5.20 -26.83
CA LEU A 270 -8.09 4.48 -26.43
C LEU A 270 -8.33 2.95 -26.46
N GLN A 271 -9.51 2.48 -26.02
CA GLN A 271 -9.88 1.08 -26.11
C GLN A 271 -9.88 0.58 -27.58
N ARG A 272 -10.46 1.34 -28.49
CA ARG A 272 -10.43 0.99 -29.93
C ARG A 272 -9.03 1.00 -30.53
N GLY A 273 -8.13 1.82 -29.99
CA GLY A 273 -6.74 1.95 -30.44
C GLY A 273 -5.78 0.92 -29.82
N LEU A 274 -6.23 0.01 -28.94
CA LEU A 274 -5.34 -0.95 -28.30
C LEU A 274 -4.51 -1.74 -29.33
N PRO A 275 -3.23 -2.07 -29.05
CA PRO A 275 -2.32 -2.72 -29.97
C PRO A 275 -2.57 -4.24 -30.08
N VAL A 276 -3.80 -4.63 -30.36
CA VAL A 276 -4.25 -6.02 -30.51
C VAL A 276 -5.26 -6.16 -31.64
N PRO A 277 -5.51 -7.37 -32.18
CA PRO A 277 -6.58 -7.62 -33.14
C PRO A 277 -7.97 -7.20 -32.61
N GLU A 278 -8.88 -6.83 -33.54
CA GLU A 278 -10.21 -6.28 -33.21
C GLU A 278 -11.05 -7.14 -32.28
N ARG A 279 -10.90 -8.47 -32.30
CA ARG A 279 -11.62 -9.39 -31.42
C ARG A 279 -11.37 -9.13 -29.92
N TYR A 280 -10.22 -8.51 -29.58
CA TYR A 280 -9.84 -8.19 -28.19
C TYR A 280 -10.20 -6.76 -27.76
N LYS A 281 -10.85 -5.95 -28.61
CA LYS A 281 -11.17 -4.54 -28.37
C LYS A 281 -12.65 -4.27 -28.11
N ARG A 282 -13.46 -5.30 -28.07
CA ARG A 282 -14.94 -5.20 -28.11
C ARG A 282 -15.59 -4.64 -26.86
N GLU A 283 -14.86 -4.59 -25.76
CA GLU A 283 -15.39 -4.12 -24.49
C GLU A 283 -15.49 -2.59 -24.43
N THR A 284 -16.52 -2.14 -23.73
CA THR A 284 -16.69 -0.72 -23.45
C THR A 284 -15.98 -0.41 -22.12
N PRO A 285 -15.04 0.54 -22.09
CA PRO A 285 -14.39 0.94 -20.85
C PRO A 285 -15.43 1.44 -19.84
N GLY A 286 -15.27 1.07 -18.58
CA GLY A 286 -16.11 1.61 -17.51
C GLY A 286 -15.86 3.12 -17.35
N ALA A 287 -16.94 3.90 -17.43
CA ALA A 287 -16.87 5.36 -17.25
C ALA A 287 -16.75 5.81 -15.78
N ASN A 288 -16.80 4.88 -14.82
CA ASN A 288 -17.10 5.16 -13.41
C ASN A 288 -15.89 5.11 -12.47
N ALA A 289 -14.67 5.32 -12.94
CA ALA A 289 -13.55 5.52 -12.03
C ALA A 289 -13.54 6.98 -11.56
N ASP A 290 -14.04 7.25 -10.36
CA ASP A 290 -13.88 8.55 -9.69
C ASP A 290 -12.44 8.64 -9.17
N LEU A 291 -11.53 9.06 -10.04
CA LEU A 291 -10.11 9.20 -9.76
C LEU A 291 -9.80 10.67 -9.46
N ASN A 292 -9.25 10.92 -8.28
CA ASN A 292 -8.89 12.25 -7.83
C ASN A 292 -7.49 12.28 -7.20
N ALA A 293 -6.83 13.43 -7.28
CA ALA A 293 -5.59 13.71 -6.61
C ALA A 293 -5.84 14.50 -5.31
N TYR A 294 -5.12 14.15 -4.26
CA TYR A 294 -5.21 14.78 -2.95
C TYR A 294 -3.83 15.03 -2.35
N ASP A 295 -3.74 16.08 -1.55
CA ASP A 295 -2.68 16.21 -0.56
C ASP A 295 -3.19 15.71 0.80
N VAL A 296 -2.42 14.84 1.43
CA VAL A 296 -2.70 14.39 2.79
C VAL A 296 -2.23 15.44 3.78
N VAL A 297 -3.09 15.77 4.73
CA VAL A 297 -2.79 16.68 5.84
C VAL A 297 -2.43 15.89 7.10
N TYR A 298 -3.09 14.74 7.30
CA TYR A 298 -2.91 13.91 8.49
C TYR A 298 -3.23 12.45 8.20
N TYR A 299 -2.39 11.56 8.72
CA TYR A 299 -2.59 10.11 8.79
C TYR A 299 -2.85 9.67 10.21
N ALA A 300 -3.71 8.69 10.43
CA ALA A 300 -3.95 8.10 11.73
C ALA A 300 -4.24 6.61 11.64
N GLY A 301 -3.93 5.87 12.71
CA GLY A 301 -4.19 4.45 12.84
C GLY A 301 -3.40 3.60 11.85
N GLU A 302 -4.02 2.55 11.30
CA GLU A 302 -3.35 1.62 10.38
C GLU A 302 -2.71 2.34 9.20
N ALA A 303 -3.35 3.37 8.66
CA ALA A 303 -2.81 4.22 7.59
C ALA A 303 -1.44 4.86 7.93
N ASN A 304 -1.18 5.11 9.20
CA ASN A 304 0.09 5.67 9.68
C ASN A 304 1.13 4.60 10.05
N ALA A 305 0.75 3.33 10.10
CA ALA A 305 1.62 2.22 10.51
C ALA A 305 2.51 1.73 9.37
N GLY A 306 3.79 1.48 9.65
CA GLY A 306 4.71 0.90 8.66
C GLY A 306 4.90 1.74 7.39
N ALA A 307 4.82 1.09 6.22
CA ALA A 307 4.97 1.71 4.91
C ALA A 307 3.79 2.65 4.58
N LYS A 308 4.11 3.84 4.07
CA LYS A 308 3.08 4.84 3.77
C LYS A 308 2.39 4.55 2.45
N THR A 309 1.05 4.45 2.50
CA THR A 309 0.17 4.30 1.34
C THR A 309 0.24 5.53 0.44
N ILE A 310 0.28 5.33 -0.87
CA ILE A 310 0.31 6.39 -1.90
C ILE A 310 -1.01 6.52 -2.67
N ALA A 311 -1.89 5.53 -2.54
CA ALA A 311 -3.19 5.49 -3.21
C ALA A 311 -4.19 4.71 -2.35
N ILE A 312 -5.47 5.06 -2.47
CA ILE A 312 -6.59 4.44 -1.75
C ILE A 312 -7.69 4.14 -2.76
N ASN A 313 -8.33 2.97 -2.66
CA ASN A 313 -9.48 2.59 -3.47
C ASN A 313 -10.60 2.08 -2.58
N LEU A 314 -11.63 2.87 -2.38
CA LEU A 314 -12.71 2.62 -1.41
C LEU A 314 -14.09 2.97 -2.02
N PRO A 315 -15.20 2.57 -1.40
CA PRO A 315 -15.32 1.78 -0.18
C PRO A 315 -15.08 0.28 -0.41
N ASN A 316 -14.88 -0.49 0.67
CA ASN A 316 -14.75 -1.95 0.62
C ASN A 316 -16.11 -2.68 0.64
N ASP A 317 -17.24 -2.01 0.94
CA ASP A 317 -18.59 -2.60 0.91
C ASP A 317 -19.03 -2.91 -0.52
N GLU A 318 -19.14 -4.20 -0.87
CA GLU A 318 -19.53 -4.69 -2.20
C GLU A 318 -20.91 -4.13 -2.64
N THR A 319 -21.86 -3.92 -1.71
CA THR A 319 -23.16 -3.37 -2.04
C THR A 319 -23.06 -1.91 -2.49
N VAL A 320 -22.19 -1.12 -1.85
CA VAL A 320 -21.91 0.26 -2.26
C VAL A 320 -21.17 0.28 -3.59
N GLN A 321 -20.19 -0.61 -3.79
CA GLN A 321 -19.46 -0.74 -5.06
C GLN A 321 -20.40 -1.08 -6.23
N LEU A 322 -21.35 -1.99 -6.04
CA LEU A 322 -22.34 -2.35 -7.07
C LEU A 322 -23.27 -1.18 -7.41
N GLN A 323 -23.61 -0.33 -6.44
CA GLN A 323 -24.51 0.81 -6.65
C GLN A 323 -23.83 2.03 -7.24
N LYS A 324 -22.60 2.34 -6.79
CA LYS A 324 -21.91 3.62 -7.06
C LYS A 324 -20.48 3.48 -7.58
N GLY A 325 -19.96 2.27 -7.69
CA GLY A 325 -18.54 2.04 -8.03
C GLY A 325 -17.60 2.31 -6.87
N THR A 326 -16.38 2.71 -7.18
CA THR A 326 -15.33 3.02 -6.21
C THR A 326 -14.75 4.41 -6.46
N ARG A 327 -14.16 5.02 -5.43
CA ARG A 327 -13.35 6.23 -5.54
C ARG A 327 -11.88 5.87 -5.34
N ARG A 328 -11.04 6.36 -6.24
CA ARG A 328 -9.60 6.20 -6.21
C ARG A 328 -8.96 7.55 -5.87
N LEU A 329 -8.23 7.57 -4.77
CA LEU A 329 -7.56 8.76 -4.25
C LEU A 329 -6.06 8.57 -4.40
N GLN A 330 -5.41 9.45 -5.16
CA GLN A 330 -3.96 9.46 -5.31
C GLN A 330 -3.37 10.52 -4.37
N LEU A 331 -2.46 10.10 -3.51
CA LEU A 331 -1.89 10.92 -2.44
C LEU A 331 -0.63 11.62 -2.95
N LYS A 332 -0.82 12.73 -3.64
CA LYS A 332 0.20 13.42 -4.45
C LYS A 332 1.42 13.87 -3.65
N ASN A 333 1.22 14.52 -2.49
CA ASN A 333 2.35 14.97 -1.66
C ASN A 333 3.15 13.81 -1.05
N VAL A 334 2.49 12.68 -0.77
CA VAL A 334 3.16 11.44 -0.32
C VAL A 334 3.97 10.82 -1.45
N MET A 335 3.39 10.76 -2.64
CA MET A 335 4.11 10.34 -3.83
C MET A 335 5.33 11.22 -4.10
N ARG A 336 5.19 12.55 -3.91
CA ARG A 336 6.29 13.51 -4.03
C ARG A 336 7.40 13.23 -3.01
N ALA A 337 7.03 12.97 -1.76
CA ALA A 337 8.00 12.62 -0.73
C ALA A 337 8.80 11.35 -1.06
N LYS A 338 8.10 10.29 -1.50
CA LYS A 338 8.76 9.03 -1.93
C LYS A 338 9.58 9.21 -3.21
N PHE A 339 9.13 10.03 -4.14
CA PHE A 339 9.90 10.38 -5.32
C PHE A 339 11.23 11.06 -4.94
N ASP A 340 11.18 12.13 -4.16
CA ASP A 340 12.34 12.94 -3.82
C ASP A 340 13.32 12.19 -2.89
N LYS A 341 12.83 11.40 -1.94
CA LYS A 341 13.64 10.75 -0.90
C LYS A 341 14.09 9.34 -1.26
N ILE A 342 13.42 8.68 -2.19
CA ILE A 342 13.69 7.28 -2.53
C ILE A 342 14.00 7.13 -4.02
N LEU A 343 13.06 7.49 -4.91
CA LEU A 343 13.21 7.19 -6.34
C LEU A 343 14.38 7.91 -6.97
N VAL A 344 14.52 9.23 -6.76
CA VAL A 344 15.64 10.02 -7.31
C VAL A 344 16.99 9.54 -6.78
N PRO A 345 17.19 9.35 -5.46
CA PRO A 345 18.44 8.76 -4.95
C PRO A 345 18.73 7.36 -5.50
N MET A 346 17.72 6.49 -5.64
CA MET A 346 17.89 5.17 -6.26
C MET A 346 18.36 5.29 -7.72
N ALA A 347 17.74 6.19 -8.46
CA ALA A 347 18.08 6.44 -9.86
C ALA A 347 19.53 6.92 -10.02
N ASN A 348 20.05 7.70 -9.08
CA ASN A 348 21.46 8.13 -9.07
C ASN A 348 22.44 6.95 -8.92
N VAL A 349 21.99 5.83 -8.34
CA VAL A 349 22.79 4.61 -8.20
C VAL A 349 22.60 3.66 -9.38
N LEU A 350 21.37 3.51 -9.86
CA LEU A 350 20.98 2.44 -10.76
C LEU A 350 20.81 2.88 -12.22
N MET A 351 20.58 4.16 -12.52
CA MET A 351 20.31 4.64 -13.89
C MET A 351 21.53 5.29 -14.52
N ALA A 352 21.65 5.17 -15.84
CA ALA A 352 22.69 5.83 -16.63
C ALA A 352 22.69 7.34 -16.36
N GLU A 353 23.87 7.92 -16.14
CA GLU A 353 24.06 9.30 -15.65
C GLU A 353 23.36 10.34 -16.53
N ASP A 354 23.49 10.24 -17.83
CA ASP A 354 22.92 11.15 -18.83
C ASP A 354 21.38 11.06 -18.92
N GLN A 355 20.77 10.05 -18.32
CA GLN A 355 19.30 9.87 -18.29
C GLN A 355 18.65 10.29 -16.96
N ARG A 356 19.41 10.53 -15.91
CA ARG A 356 18.88 10.84 -14.56
C ARG A 356 18.01 12.09 -14.54
N ALA A 357 18.36 13.11 -15.35
CA ALA A 357 17.57 14.33 -15.46
C ALA A 357 16.16 14.13 -16.08
N ARG A 358 15.93 12.99 -16.75
CA ARG A 358 14.61 12.61 -17.29
C ARG A 358 13.69 12.01 -16.26
N ILE A 359 14.18 11.69 -15.05
CA ILE A 359 13.35 11.19 -13.96
C ILE A 359 12.74 12.38 -13.28
N THR A 360 11.51 12.70 -13.66
CA THR A 360 10.76 13.86 -13.19
C THR A 360 9.53 13.43 -12.38
N PHE A 361 9.11 14.28 -11.44
CA PHE A 361 7.92 13.98 -10.65
C PHE A 361 6.66 13.91 -11.51
N ASP A 362 6.53 14.79 -12.49
CA ASP A 362 5.36 14.80 -13.38
C ASP A 362 5.26 13.52 -14.21
N ALA A 363 6.39 13.00 -14.70
CA ALA A 363 6.41 11.73 -15.41
C ALA A 363 6.07 10.55 -14.47
N PHE A 364 6.64 10.53 -13.28
CA PHE A 364 6.33 9.52 -12.25
C PHE A 364 4.84 9.56 -11.88
N PHE A 365 4.32 10.75 -11.56
CA PHE A 365 2.93 10.92 -11.17
C PHE A 365 1.97 10.54 -12.31
N ASN A 366 2.25 10.98 -13.54
CA ASN A 366 1.48 10.62 -14.72
C ASN A 366 1.45 9.09 -14.92
N ASN A 367 2.60 8.41 -14.81
CA ASN A 367 2.65 6.95 -14.98
C ASN A 367 1.75 6.23 -13.97
N VAL A 368 1.76 6.64 -12.69
CA VAL A 368 0.89 6.06 -11.66
C VAL A 368 -0.57 6.39 -11.92
N MET A 369 -0.89 7.64 -12.27
CA MET A 369 -2.26 8.06 -12.54
C MET A 369 -2.88 7.31 -13.72
N PHE A 370 -2.12 7.17 -14.81
CA PHE A 370 -2.61 6.47 -16.00
C PHE A 370 -2.61 4.95 -15.84
N HIS A 371 -1.79 4.39 -14.94
CA HIS A 371 -1.93 2.99 -14.50
C HIS A 371 -3.33 2.75 -13.91
N GLU A 372 -3.76 3.60 -12.99
CA GLU A 372 -5.09 3.50 -12.37
C GLU A 372 -6.24 3.64 -13.39
N VAL A 373 -6.10 4.56 -14.33
CA VAL A 373 -7.08 4.73 -15.40
C VAL A 373 -7.09 3.51 -16.33
N ALA A 374 -5.92 2.95 -16.62
CA ALA A 374 -5.75 1.82 -17.53
C ALA A 374 -6.36 0.50 -17.00
N HIS A 375 -6.62 0.38 -15.71
CA HIS A 375 -7.47 -0.70 -15.20
C HIS A 375 -8.86 -0.73 -15.85
N GLY A 376 -9.35 0.42 -16.30
CA GLY A 376 -10.60 0.54 -17.05
C GLY A 376 -10.55 0.00 -18.48
N LEU A 377 -9.34 -0.14 -19.06
CA LEU A 377 -9.11 -0.60 -20.43
C LEU A 377 -8.84 -2.11 -20.51
N GLY A 378 -8.83 -2.61 -21.74
CA GLY A 378 -8.45 -3.99 -22.05
C GLY A 378 -9.66 -4.92 -22.05
N ILE A 379 -9.45 -6.16 -21.64
CA ILE A 379 -10.38 -7.28 -21.75
C ILE A 379 -10.85 -7.69 -20.37
N LYS A 380 -12.15 -7.82 -20.17
CA LYS A 380 -12.78 -8.29 -18.91
C LYS A 380 -13.30 -9.73 -19.03
N ARG A 381 -13.75 -10.10 -20.23
CA ARG A 381 -14.24 -11.44 -20.53
C ARG A 381 -13.44 -12.05 -21.67
N THR A 382 -13.12 -13.34 -21.54
CA THR A 382 -12.34 -14.07 -22.55
C THR A 382 -13.10 -14.15 -23.88
N VAL A 383 -12.39 -13.98 -24.99
CA VAL A 383 -12.95 -14.14 -26.35
C VAL A 383 -13.21 -15.61 -26.69
N THR A 384 -12.65 -16.51 -25.91
CA THR A 384 -12.78 -17.98 -26.05
C THR A 384 -13.95 -18.58 -25.27
N GLY A 385 -14.73 -17.75 -24.56
CA GLY A 385 -15.89 -18.21 -23.80
C GLY A 385 -15.59 -18.87 -22.45
N LYS A 386 -14.36 -18.72 -21.92
CA LYS A 386 -13.96 -19.28 -20.61
C LYS A 386 -14.39 -18.42 -19.40
N GLY A 387 -15.36 -17.53 -19.57
CA GLY A 387 -15.83 -16.64 -18.51
C GLY A 387 -15.06 -15.33 -18.45
N THR A 388 -14.93 -14.75 -17.25
CA THR A 388 -14.09 -13.57 -17.00
C THR A 388 -12.61 -13.93 -17.10
N VAL A 389 -11.77 -12.93 -17.36
CA VAL A 389 -10.29 -13.09 -17.32
C VAL A 389 -9.84 -13.67 -15.97
N ARG A 390 -10.45 -13.20 -14.87
CA ARG A 390 -10.11 -13.67 -13.51
C ARG A 390 -10.46 -15.14 -13.30
N GLU A 391 -11.62 -15.57 -13.75
CA GLU A 391 -12.03 -16.98 -13.68
C GLU A 391 -11.12 -17.88 -14.53
N ALA A 392 -10.73 -17.42 -15.73
CA ALA A 392 -9.91 -18.18 -16.65
C ALA A 392 -8.42 -18.27 -16.20
N LEU A 393 -7.85 -17.19 -15.69
CA LEU A 393 -6.43 -17.13 -15.31
C LEU A 393 -6.15 -17.39 -13.81
N LYS A 394 -7.19 -17.43 -12.97
CA LYS A 394 -7.10 -17.75 -11.53
C LYS A 394 -6.04 -16.92 -10.82
N GLU A 395 -5.08 -17.56 -10.12
CA GLU A 395 -3.99 -16.93 -9.37
C GLU A 395 -3.03 -16.11 -10.23
N HIS A 396 -3.03 -16.29 -11.53
CA HIS A 396 -2.20 -15.51 -12.46
C HIS A 396 -2.86 -14.17 -12.87
N ALA A 397 -4.18 -14.05 -12.66
CA ALA A 397 -4.97 -12.92 -13.15
C ALA A 397 -4.48 -11.57 -12.59
N SER A 398 -4.19 -11.50 -11.28
CA SER A 398 -3.80 -10.24 -10.63
C SER A 398 -2.48 -9.70 -11.19
N ALA A 399 -1.44 -10.54 -11.34
CA ALA A 399 -0.16 -10.07 -11.87
C ALA A 399 -0.27 -9.63 -13.34
N LEU A 400 -1.09 -10.30 -14.17
CA LEU A 400 -1.32 -9.85 -15.54
C LEU A 400 -2.17 -8.57 -15.58
N GLU A 401 -3.09 -8.38 -14.66
CA GLU A 401 -3.90 -7.15 -14.57
C GLU A 401 -3.01 -5.94 -14.23
N GLU A 402 -2.10 -6.07 -13.25
CA GLU A 402 -1.14 -5.02 -12.91
C GLU A 402 -0.20 -4.73 -14.09
N GLY A 403 0.32 -5.78 -14.73
CA GLY A 403 1.16 -5.62 -15.92
C GLY A 403 0.45 -4.96 -17.09
N LYS A 404 -0.82 -5.27 -17.31
CA LYS A 404 -1.68 -4.61 -18.28
C LYS A 404 -1.86 -3.13 -17.95
N ALA A 405 -2.17 -2.81 -16.71
CA ALA A 405 -2.40 -1.43 -16.27
C ALA A 405 -1.14 -0.56 -16.46
N ASP A 406 0.02 -1.08 -16.14
CA ASP A 406 1.30 -0.42 -16.33
C ASP A 406 1.59 -0.07 -17.81
N VAL A 407 1.55 -1.07 -18.68
CA VAL A 407 1.91 -0.85 -20.10
C VAL A 407 0.82 -0.08 -20.86
N LEU A 408 -0.45 -0.27 -20.51
CA LEU A 408 -1.54 0.53 -21.08
C LEU A 408 -1.55 1.96 -20.53
N GLY A 409 -1.08 2.18 -19.31
CA GLY A 409 -0.83 3.52 -18.77
C GLY A 409 0.17 4.29 -19.62
N LEU A 410 1.32 3.69 -19.92
CA LEU A 410 2.31 4.27 -20.85
C LEU A 410 1.74 4.48 -22.27
N TYR A 411 0.98 3.52 -22.78
CA TYR A 411 0.27 3.65 -24.05
C TYR A 411 -0.69 4.85 -24.05
N MET A 412 -1.47 5.02 -22.99
CA MET A 412 -2.38 6.16 -22.85
C MET A 412 -1.64 7.49 -22.85
N VAL A 413 -0.54 7.60 -22.09
CA VAL A 413 0.30 8.80 -22.07
C VAL A 413 0.78 9.14 -23.48
N SER A 414 1.32 8.16 -24.22
CA SER A 414 1.76 8.34 -25.62
C SER A 414 0.63 8.86 -26.50
N GLN A 415 -0.52 8.19 -26.47
CA GLN A 415 -1.67 8.54 -27.30
C GLN A 415 -2.28 9.93 -26.97
N LEU A 416 -2.28 10.31 -25.70
CA LEU A 416 -2.77 11.64 -25.27
C LEU A 416 -1.78 12.75 -25.66
N ARG A 417 -0.48 12.47 -25.63
CA ARG A 417 0.55 13.41 -26.13
C ARG A 417 0.45 13.63 -27.63
N GLU A 418 0.35 12.56 -28.42
CA GLU A 418 0.17 12.64 -29.87
C GLU A 418 -1.05 13.49 -30.27
N ARG A 419 -2.10 13.49 -29.44
CA ARG A 419 -3.31 14.28 -29.63
C ARG A 419 -3.25 15.69 -29.03
N GLY A 420 -2.13 16.06 -28.39
CA GLY A 420 -1.99 17.35 -27.71
C GLY A 420 -2.85 17.50 -26.45
N ALA A 421 -3.44 16.41 -25.94
CA ALA A 421 -4.25 16.43 -24.72
C ALA A 421 -3.40 16.40 -23.45
N LEU A 422 -2.17 15.89 -23.51
CA LEU A 422 -1.17 15.91 -22.46
C LEU A 422 0.08 16.63 -22.98
N THR A 423 0.35 17.82 -22.44
CA THR A 423 1.39 18.73 -22.95
C THR A 423 2.60 18.84 -22.02
N ASP A 424 2.47 18.51 -20.74
CA ASP A 424 3.53 18.67 -19.73
C ASP A 424 4.56 17.53 -19.81
N GLY A 425 5.84 17.86 -19.83
CA GLY A 425 6.95 16.90 -19.90
C GLY A 425 7.09 16.23 -21.27
N SER A 426 7.82 15.13 -21.34
CA SER A 426 8.07 14.37 -22.57
C SER A 426 7.76 12.88 -22.38
N MET A 427 7.57 12.15 -23.49
CA MET A 427 7.41 10.69 -23.43
C MET A 427 8.70 10.00 -22.98
N ASP A 428 9.85 10.58 -23.30
CA ASP A 428 11.16 10.10 -22.86
C ASP A 428 11.27 10.11 -21.33
N ASP A 429 10.77 11.18 -20.69
CA ASP A 429 10.76 11.29 -19.24
C ASP A 429 9.84 10.23 -18.61
N ASN A 430 8.69 9.93 -19.24
CA ASN A 430 7.80 8.86 -18.81
C ASN A 430 8.48 7.49 -18.91
N TYR A 431 9.18 7.17 -19.98
CA TYR A 431 9.88 5.89 -20.15
C TYR A 431 10.99 5.70 -19.11
N VAL A 432 11.84 6.71 -18.92
CA VAL A 432 12.96 6.62 -17.96
C VAL A 432 12.44 6.56 -16.54
N SER A 433 11.46 7.40 -16.17
CA SER A 433 10.82 7.37 -14.86
C SER A 433 10.10 6.05 -14.59
N PHE A 434 9.50 5.43 -15.62
CA PHE A 434 8.82 4.14 -15.49
C PHE A 434 9.81 3.02 -15.15
N VAL A 435 10.93 2.93 -15.87
CA VAL A 435 11.97 1.92 -15.60
C VAL A 435 12.56 2.11 -14.20
N ALA A 436 12.83 3.35 -13.78
CA ALA A 436 13.28 3.65 -12.42
C ALA A 436 12.24 3.22 -11.37
N SER A 437 10.94 3.39 -11.65
CA SER A 437 9.85 2.96 -10.78
C SER A 437 9.75 1.44 -10.65
N ILE A 438 10.00 0.68 -11.73
CA ILE A 438 10.12 -0.78 -11.68
C ILE A 438 11.22 -1.18 -10.69
N LEU A 439 12.43 -0.60 -10.80
CA LEU A 439 13.54 -0.91 -9.90
C LEU A 439 13.21 -0.59 -8.44
N ARG A 440 12.44 0.48 -8.18
CA ARG A 440 11.96 0.80 -6.83
C ARG A 440 10.96 -0.24 -6.33
N SER A 441 10.01 -0.64 -7.15
CA SER A 441 8.95 -1.59 -6.79
C SER A 441 9.51 -2.94 -6.35
N VAL A 442 10.53 -3.44 -7.07
CA VAL A 442 11.11 -4.77 -6.82
C VAL A 442 12.31 -4.76 -5.87
N ARG A 443 12.59 -3.62 -5.23
CA ARG A 443 13.72 -3.47 -4.31
C ARG A 443 13.74 -4.55 -3.22
N PHE A 444 12.60 -4.91 -2.68
CA PHE A 444 12.44 -5.89 -1.60
C PHE A 444 11.97 -7.27 -2.09
N GLY A 445 11.84 -7.45 -3.38
CA GLY A 445 11.40 -8.70 -3.99
C GLY A 445 10.30 -8.49 -5.02
N ALA A 446 9.84 -9.59 -5.59
CA ALA A 446 8.76 -9.64 -6.57
C ALA A 446 7.74 -10.73 -6.19
N GLY A 447 7.40 -10.82 -4.90
CA GLY A 447 6.47 -11.85 -4.40
C GLY A 447 5.00 -11.52 -4.66
N ASP A 448 4.64 -10.25 -4.68
CA ASP A 448 3.29 -9.77 -4.93
C ASP A 448 2.96 -9.61 -6.44
N ALA A 449 1.71 -9.25 -6.73
CA ALA A 449 1.22 -9.09 -8.11
C ALA A 449 1.97 -7.99 -8.87
N HIS A 450 2.20 -6.82 -8.27
CA HIS A 450 2.92 -5.71 -8.86
C HIS A 450 4.38 -6.05 -9.12
N GLY A 451 5.07 -6.64 -8.14
CA GLY A 451 6.46 -7.04 -8.29
C GLY A 451 6.66 -8.07 -9.40
N ARG A 452 5.78 -9.08 -9.49
CA ARG A 452 5.80 -10.07 -10.58
C ARG A 452 5.55 -9.43 -11.95
N ALA A 453 4.56 -8.54 -12.05
CA ALA A 453 4.26 -7.78 -13.25
C ALA A 453 5.45 -6.94 -13.71
N ASN A 454 6.04 -6.19 -12.79
CA ASN A 454 7.20 -5.34 -13.06
C ASN A 454 8.42 -6.14 -13.54
N MET A 455 8.65 -7.33 -12.99
CA MET A 455 9.73 -8.20 -13.46
C MET A 455 9.48 -8.75 -14.85
N VAL A 456 8.24 -9.13 -15.17
CA VAL A 456 7.88 -9.53 -16.55
C VAL A 456 8.18 -8.40 -17.54
N GLN A 457 7.73 -7.19 -17.25
CA GLN A 457 7.96 -6.01 -18.09
C GLN A 457 9.45 -5.73 -18.24
N PHE A 458 10.19 -5.71 -17.15
CA PHE A 458 11.62 -5.44 -17.13
C PHE A 458 12.40 -6.47 -17.96
N ALA A 459 12.13 -7.76 -17.76
CA ALA A 459 12.75 -8.84 -18.53
C ALA A 459 12.44 -8.73 -20.04
N ARG A 460 11.17 -8.42 -20.37
CA ARG A 460 10.77 -8.24 -21.77
C ARG A 460 11.43 -7.01 -22.41
N PHE A 461 11.52 -5.89 -21.69
CA PHE A 461 12.23 -4.70 -22.19
C PHE A 461 13.72 -4.98 -22.42
N GLN A 462 14.36 -5.80 -21.58
CA GLN A 462 15.73 -6.23 -21.80
C GLN A 462 15.86 -7.13 -23.04
N GLU A 463 14.99 -8.12 -23.21
CA GLU A 463 14.99 -9.01 -24.39
C GLU A 463 14.77 -8.25 -25.70
N LEU A 464 13.92 -7.22 -25.68
CA LEU A 464 13.65 -6.36 -26.83
C LEU A 464 14.73 -5.29 -27.04
N GLY A 465 15.75 -5.27 -26.17
CA GLY A 465 16.83 -4.29 -26.20
C GLY A 465 16.39 -2.86 -25.90
N ALA A 466 15.21 -2.68 -25.28
CA ALA A 466 14.71 -1.38 -24.85
C ALA A 466 15.33 -0.93 -23.52
N VAL A 467 15.81 -1.89 -22.71
CA VAL A 467 16.58 -1.63 -21.49
C VAL A 467 17.85 -2.47 -21.53
N THR A 468 19.00 -1.86 -21.29
CA THR A 468 20.27 -2.57 -21.18
C THR A 468 20.95 -2.26 -19.85
N ARG A 469 21.74 -3.24 -19.37
CA ARG A 469 22.60 -3.09 -18.20
C ARG A 469 24.05 -2.94 -18.65
N ASP A 470 24.71 -1.90 -18.20
CA ASP A 470 26.15 -1.76 -18.34
C ASP A 470 26.85 -2.71 -17.35
N SER A 471 27.71 -3.59 -17.86
CA SER A 471 28.38 -4.62 -17.05
C SER A 471 29.44 -4.05 -16.11
N THR A 472 29.99 -2.88 -16.43
CA THR A 472 31.07 -2.24 -15.66
C THR A 472 30.52 -1.43 -14.50
N SER A 473 29.54 -0.56 -14.77
CA SER A 473 28.93 0.32 -13.75
C SER A 473 27.76 -0.32 -13.01
N GLY A 474 27.14 -1.36 -13.59
CA GLY A 474 25.89 -1.94 -13.08
C GLY A 474 24.70 -0.98 -13.18
N THR A 475 24.76 0.00 -14.10
CA THR A 475 23.65 0.92 -14.33
C THR A 475 22.79 0.49 -15.51
N TYR A 476 21.53 0.93 -15.49
CA TYR A 476 20.54 0.62 -16.52
C TYR A 476 20.32 1.81 -17.44
N ARG A 477 20.24 1.54 -18.72
CA ARG A 477 19.96 2.52 -19.78
C ARG A 477 18.66 2.16 -20.49
N VAL A 478 17.82 3.16 -20.71
CA VAL A 478 16.59 3.07 -21.50
C VAL A 478 16.92 3.52 -22.95
N HIS A 479 16.64 2.68 -23.91
CA HIS A 479 16.75 3.00 -25.34
C HIS A 479 15.41 3.58 -25.81
N LEU A 480 15.35 4.90 -25.86
CA LEU A 480 14.13 5.67 -26.10
C LEU A 480 13.50 5.39 -27.47
N ASP A 481 14.32 5.07 -28.47
CA ASP A 481 13.89 4.67 -29.81
C ASP A 481 13.22 3.28 -29.84
N ARG A 482 13.51 2.41 -28.88
CA ARG A 482 12.99 1.03 -28.79
C ARG A 482 11.81 0.89 -27.83
N MET A 483 11.69 1.80 -26.87
CA MET A 483 10.62 1.72 -25.83
C MET A 483 9.21 1.70 -26.41
N PRO A 484 8.84 2.52 -27.43
CA PRO A 484 7.48 2.48 -27.99
C PRO A 484 7.07 1.09 -28.47
N GLU A 485 7.96 0.41 -29.20
CA GLU A 485 7.70 -0.93 -29.71
C GLU A 485 7.72 -1.97 -28.61
N ALA A 486 8.60 -1.85 -27.63
CA ALA A 486 8.67 -2.75 -26.49
C ALA A 486 7.39 -2.69 -25.63
N VAL A 487 6.90 -1.49 -25.32
CA VAL A 487 5.62 -1.27 -24.60
C VAL A 487 4.46 -1.89 -25.38
N ARG A 488 4.40 -1.65 -26.69
CA ARG A 488 3.37 -2.21 -27.58
C ARG A 488 3.39 -3.74 -27.56
N THR A 489 4.56 -4.34 -27.71
CA THR A 489 4.74 -5.81 -27.73
C THR A 489 4.33 -6.46 -26.41
N VAL A 490 4.70 -5.86 -25.27
CA VAL A 490 4.31 -6.37 -23.94
C VAL A 490 2.81 -6.22 -23.71
N ALA A 491 2.22 -5.08 -24.11
CA ALA A 491 0.79 -4.86 -24.03
C ALA A 491 0.00 -5.89 -24.85
N GLU A 492 0.43 -6.13 -26.12
CA GLU A 492 -0.16 -7.13 -27.00
C GLU A 492 -0.10 -8.53 -26.37
N GLN A 493 1.06 -8.95 -25.86
CA GLN A 493 1.24 -10.24 -25.22
C GLN A 493 0.31 -10.45 -24.04
N ILE A 494 0.23 -9.47 -23.12
CA ILE A 494 -0.61 -9.57 -21.94
C ILE A 494 -2.09 -9.61 -22.35
N LEU A 495 -2.53 -8.73 -23.24
CA LEU A 495 -3.92 -8.66 -23.68
C LEU A 495 -4.38 -9.94 -24.42
N ILE A 496 -3.50 -10.58 -25.18
CA ILE A 496 -3.79 -11.86 -25.84
C ILE A 496 -3.96 -12.97 -24.79
N LEU A 497 -3.02 -13.08 -23.84
CA LEU A 497 -3.10 -14.07 -22.75
C LEU A 497 -4.41 -13.90 -21.94
N GLN A 498 -4.78 -12.67 -21.63
CA GLN A 498 -6.04 -12.35 -20.94
C GLN A 498 -7.25 -12.69 -21.81
N GLY A 499 -7.24 -12.27 -23.07
CA GLY A 499 -8.37 -12.46 -23.97
C GLY A 499 -8.62 -13.92 -24.34
N ASP A 500 -7.58 -14.71 -24.53
CA ASP A 500 -7.70 -16.15 -24.78
C ASP A 500 -7.98 -16.97 -23.50
N GLY A 501 -7.81 -16.36 -22.33
CA GLY A 501 -7.86 -17.06 -21.04
C GLY A 501 -6.84 -18.19 -21.00
N ASP A 502 -5.60 -17.89 -21.46
CA ASP A 502 -4.50 -18.85 -21.54
C ASP A 502 -3.80 -18.96 -20.20
N TYR A 503 -4.28 -19.85 -19.36
CA TYR A 503 -3.77 -20.10 -18.01
C TYR A 503 -2.32 -20.59 -18.02
N GLU A 504 -2.01 -21.56 -18.90
CA GLU A 504 -0.66 -22.15 -18.99
C GLU A 504 0.36 -21.14 -19.53
N GLY A 505 -0.01 -20.38 -20.55
CA GLY A 505 0.84 -19.32 -21.11
C GLY A 505 1.11 -18.21 -20.09
N ALA A 506 0.09 -17.80 -19.32
CA ALA A 506 0.21 -16.84 -18.23
C ALA A 506 1.14 -17.35 -17.12
N GLY A 507 0.94 -18.58 -16.66
CA GLY A 507 1.77 -19.24 -15.66
C GLY A 507 3.23 -19.36 -16.12
N GLY A 508 3.45 -19.79 -17.36
CA GLY A 508 4.78 -19.90 -17.97
C GLY A 508 5.52 -18.56 -18.06
N LEU A 509 4.82 -17.49 -18.48
CA LEU A 509 5.37 -16.14 -18.54
C LEU A 509 5.81 -15.64 -17.13
N LEU A 510 4.94 -15.78 -16.14
CA LEU A 510 5.21 -15.35 -14.77
C LEU A 510 6.33 -16.18 -14.12
N ALA A 511 6.38 -17.48 -14.34
CA ALA A 511 7.42 -18.35 -13.82
C ALA A 511 8.79 -18.05 -14.43
N ALA A 512 8.84 -17.78 -15.74
CA ALA A 512 10.09 -17.54 -16.44
C ALA A 512 10.65 -16.11 -16.23
N LYS A 513 9.77 -15.12 -16.03
CA LYS A 513 10.16 -13.71 -16.09
C LYS A 513 9.70 -12.88 -14.87
N GLY A 514 8.75 -13.36 -14.06
CA GLY A 514 8.24 -12.67 -12.88
C GLY A 514 9.15 -12.80 -11.64
N ILE A 515 10.47 -12.88 -11.86
CA ILE A 515 11.48 -13.13 -10.80
C ILE A 515 12.62 -12.11 -10.88
N VAL A 516 13.16 -11.74 -9.72
CA VAL A 516 14.36 -10.89 -9.63
C VAL A 516 15.59 -11.75 -9.95
N SER A 517 16.31 -11.39 -11.03
CA SER A 517 17.53 -12.10 -11.42
C SER A 517 18.66 -11.88 -10.39
N PRO A 518 19.65 -12.79 -10.28
CA PRO A 518 20.79 -12.61 -9.39
C PRO A 518 21.57 -11.32 -9.65
N ALA A 519 21.72 -10.92 -10.93
CA ALA A 519 22.39 -9.68 -11.31
C ALA A 519 21.62 -8.44 -10.82
N LEU A 520 20.29 -8.42 -11.02
CA LEU A 520 19.45 -7.34 -10.52
C LEU A 520 19.45 -7.30 -9.00
N ARG A 521 19.42 -8.45 -8.31
CA ARG A 521 19.51 -8.51 -6.84
C ARG A 521 20.78 -7.84 -6.35
N ALA A 522 21.92 -8.17 -6.92
CA ALA A 522 23.21 -7.56 -6.56
C ALA A 522 23.22 -6.04 -6.81
N ASP A 523 22.55 -5.56 -7.87
CA ASP A 523 22.42 -4.12 -8.12
C ASP A 523 21.51 -3.43 -7.09
N LEU A 524 20.39 -4.08 -6.72
CA LEU A 524 19.46 -3.56 -5.71
C LEU A 524 20.10 -3.53 -4.30
N ASP A 525 20.96 -4.49 -3.98
CA ASP A 525 21.68 -4.54 -2.70
C ASP A 525 22.62 -3.34 -2.52
N ARG A 526 23.13 -2.74 -3.63
CA ARG A 526 23.92 -1.50 -3.58
C ARG A 526 23.15 -0.31 -3.00
N LEU A 527 21.83 -0.31 -3.11
CA LEU A 527 20.98 0.76 -2.56
C LEU A 527 21.06 0.83 -1.04
N SER A 528 21.12 -0.32 -0.38
CA SER A 528 21.30 -0.39 1.08
C SER A 528 22.68 0.13 1.49
N ALA A 529 23.73 -0.27 0.75
CA ALA A 529 25.09 0.22 0.96
C ALA A 529 25.23 1.73 0.70
N ALA A 530 24.41 2.30 -0.19
CA ALA A 530 24.35 3.73 -0.47
C ALA A 530 23.48 4.52 0.52
N GLY A 531 22.91 3.88 1.55
CA GLY A 531 22.08 4.53 2.56
C GLY A 531 20.74 5.05 2.01
N ILE A 532 20.23 4.47 0.92
CA ILE A 532 18.94 4.88 0.35
C ILE A 532 17.81 4.45 1.30
N PRO A 533 16.92 5.37 1.72
CA PRO A 533 15.83 5.03 2.63
C PRO A 533 14.91 3.92 2.09
N VAL A 534 14.37 3.12 2.99
CA VAL A 534 13.38 2.08 2.67
C VAL A 534 12.01 2.70 2.43
N ASP A 535 11.62 3.61 3.33
CA ASP A 535 10.38 4.37 3.22
C ASP A 535 10.51 5.74 3.88
N VAL A 536 9.41 6.50 3.88
CA VAL A 536 9.29 7.80 4.54
C VAL A 536 8.51 7.66 5.84
N VAL A 537 8.81 8.51 6.81
CA VAL A 537 7.99 8.74 8.00
C VAL A 537 7.60 10.21 8.05
N PHE A 538 6.33 10.49 8.34
CA PHE A 538 5.83 11.85 8.33
C PHE A 538 5.88 12.51 9.70
N GLU A 539 6.44 13.71 9.72
CA GLU A 539 6.32 14.62 10.86
C GLU A 539 4.99 15.38 10.68
N GLN A 540 4.00 14.98 11.45
CA GLN A 540 2.65 15.54 11.46
C GLN A 540 2.51 16.48 12.64
N ARG A 541 2.18 17.77 12.41
CA ARG A 541 2.00 18.79 13.46
C ARG A 541 0.71 19.56 13.24
#